data_b6a432ef1f303d38221e587daf80bb24
#
_entry.id   b6a432ef1f303d38221e587daf80bb24
#
_cell.length_a   1.000
_cell.length_b   1.000
_cell.length_c   1.000
_cell.angle_alpha   90.00
_cell.angle_beta   90.00
_cell.angle_gamma   90.00
#
_symmetry.space_group_name_H-M   'P 1'
#
loop_
_entity.id
_entity.type
_entity.pdbx_description
1 polymer ?
#
loop_
_entity_poly.entity_id
_entity_poly.type
_entity_poly.pdbx_seq_one_letter_code
_entity_poly.pdbx_strand_id
1 'polypeptide(L)'
;RTHKLTISAMLSGVAFLLMFIEFPIPALIPSFVKLDVSDLPELLAAFSLGPVYGIVVTFLKNLLFSVLHGTSSAYVGELFNFVMGSVFSFSAGYIYARNKSRKGALIGAVVGAALMAVLSVPFNYLLVYPAYVVCYGLPLDAIIGMYQAILPSSDSLIKCLTIFNMPFTFFKGMLDVVLCFLIYKPLSPLLHK
;
A
#
# COMPACT_ATOMS: atom_id res chain seq x y z
N ARG A 1 26.47 7.98 -0.62
CA ARG A 1 25.30 8.58 -1.27
C ARG A 1 24.86 7.74 -2.48
N THR A 2 25.75 7.40 -3.39
CA THR A 2 25.49 6.59 -4.59
C THR A 2 24.87 5.23 -4.26
N HIS A 3 25.39 4.53 -3.26
CA HIS A 3 24.85 3.23 -2.81
C HIS A 3 23.35 3.29 -2.44
N LYS A 4 22.93 4.29 -1.66
CA LYS A 4 21.51 4.44 -1.29
C LYS A 4 20.60 4.68 -2.50
N LEU A 5 21.07 5.47 -3.47
CA LEU A 5 20.33 5.71 -4.72
C LEU A 5 20.20 4.43 -5.56
N THR A 6 21.28 3.65 -5.67
CA THR A 6 21.27 2.39 -6.41
C THR A 6 20.30 1.39 -5.79
N ILE A 7 20.35 1.20 -4.46
CA ILE A 7 19.43 0.30 -3.78
C ILE A 7 17.98 0.78 -3.90
N SER A 8 17.72 2.08 -3.76
CA SER A 8 16.36 2.61 -3.94
C SER A 8 15.83 2.36 -5.34
N ALA A 9 16.66 2.54 -6.38
CA ALA A 9 16.29 2.26 -7.76
C ALA A 9 15.99 0.76 -7.97
N MET A 10 16.82 -0.13 -7.44
CA MET A 10 16.61 -1.58 -7.52
C MET A 10 15.32 -1.99 -6.80
N LEU A 11 15.09 -1.51 -5.57
CA LEU A 11 13.88 -1.80 -4.81
C LEU A 11 12.63 -1.24 -5.50
N SER A 12 12.73 -0.07 -6.15
CA SER A 12 11.63 0.49 -6.94
C SER A 12 11.29 -0.37 -8.15
N GLY A 13 12.29 -0.91 -8.83
CA GLY A 13 12.09 -1.86 -9.93
C GLY A 13 11.44 -3.16 -9.48
N VAL A 14 11.86 -3.71 -8.33
CA VAL A 14 11.23 -4.90 -7.73
C VAL A 14 9.80 -4.59 -7.33
N ALA A 15 9.55 -3.45 -6.67
CA ALA A 15 8.20 -3.03 -6.27
C ALA A 15 7.28 -2.87 -7.49
N PHE A 16 7.77 -2.26 -8.56
CA PHE A 16 7.07 -2.14 -9.83
C PHE A 16 6.67 -3.51 -10.40
N LEU A 17 7.58 -4.49 -10.43
CA LEU A 17 7.29 -5.84 -10.89
C LEU A 17 6.25 -6.55 -10.00
N LEU A 18 6.31 -6.34 -8.68
CA LEU A 18 5.35 -6.92 -7.74
C LEU A 18 3.94 -6.33 -7.90
N MET A 19 3.78 -5.12 -8.45
CA MET A 19 2.46 -4.57 -8.76
C MET A 19 1.69 -5.40 -9.82
N PHE A 20 2.39 -6.13 -10.69
CA PHE A 20 1.74 -7.03 -11.66
C PHE A 20 1.23 -8.33 -11.03
N ILE A 21 1.72 -8.67 -9.83
CA ILE A 21 1.29 -9.85 -9.09
C ILE A 21 0.16 -9.43 -8.14
N GLU A 22 -0.98 -9.14 -8.72
CA GLU A 22 -2.17 -8.69 -7.99
C GLU A 22 -3.30 -9.72 -8.06
N PHE A 23 -3.97 -9.95 -6.93
CA PHE A 23 -5.03 -10.94 -6.79
C PHE A 23 -6.32 -10.28 -6.31
N PRO A 24 -7.43 -10.38 -7.05
CA PRO A 24 -8.75 -10.06 -6.51
C PRO A 24 -9.19 -11.17 -5.53
N ILE A 25 -9.85 -10.79 -4.45
CA ILE A 25 -10.45 -11.73 -3.48
C ILE A 25 -11.96 -11.43 -3.39
N PRO A 26 -12.76 -11.85 -4.36
CA PRO A 26 -14.18 -11.47 -4.48
C PRO A 26 -15.04 -11.90 -3.30
N ALA A 27 -14.60 -12.90 -2.54
CA ALA A 27 -15.29 -13.36 -1.33
C ALA A 27 -15.16 -12.40 -0.14
N LEU A 28 -14.14 -11.53 -0.15
CA LEU A 28 -13.85 -10.61 0.97
C LEU A 28 -14.08 -9.15 0.62
N ILE A 29 -13.89 -8.77 -0.66
CA ILE A 29 -13.96 -7.38 -1.10
C ILE A 29 -14.31 -7.35 -2.59
N PRO A 30 -15.00 -6.32 -3.12
CA PRO A 30 -15.27 -6.21 -4.54
C PRO A 30 -14.02 -6.37 -5.41
N SER A 31 -14.15 -7.02 -6.56
CA SER A 31 -13.03 -7.47 -7.41
C SER A 31 -12.16 -6.37 -8.00
N PHE A 32 -12.60 -5.11 -7.93
CA PHE A 32 -11.78 -3.97 -8.34
C PHE A 32 -10.73 -3.58 -7.29
N VAL A 33 -10.85 -4.07 -6.04
CA VAL A 33 -9.83 -3.95 -5.01
C VAL A 33 -8.98 -5.21 -5.01
N LYS A 34 -7.71 -5.05 -5.27
CA LYS A 34 -6.79 -6.18 -5.45
C LYS A 34 -5.73 -6.20 -4.35
N LEU A 35 -5.29 -7.39 -3.99
CA LEU A 35 -4.19 -7.63 -3.08
C LEU A 35 -2.90 -7.78 -3.87
N ASP A 36 -1.88 -7.03 -3.52
CA ASP A 36 -0.51 -7.17 -4.01
C ASP A 36 0.48 -7.03 -2.85
N VAL A 37 1.73 -7.34 -3.09
CA VAL A 37 2.82 -7.26 -2.10
C VAL A 37 3.89 -6.23 -2.52
N SER A 38 3.50 -5.23 -3.29
CA SER A 38 4.41 -4.21 -3.82
C SER A 38 4.89 -3.19 -2.77
N ASP A 39 4.27 -3.16 -1.59
CA ASP A 39 4.67 -2.28 -0.48
C ASP A 39 5.84 -2.88 0.32
N LEU A 40 6.14 -4.16 0.11
CA LEU A 40 7.27 -4.86 0.74
C LEU A 40 8.64 -4.20 0.47
N PRO A 41 9.04 -3.87 -0.79
CA PRO A 41 10.32 -3.18 -1.03
C PRO A 41 10.37 -1.77 -0.44
N GLU A 42 9.24 -1.08 -0.28
CA GLU A 42 9.17 0.22 0.38
C GLU A 42 9.52 0.10 1.87
N LEU A 43 8.98 -0.92 2.53
CA LEU A 43 9.25 -1.22 3.92
C LEU A 43 10.73 -1.61 4.12
N LEU A 44 11.30 -2.42 3.21
CA LEU A 44 12.72 -2.74 3.20
C LEU A 44 13.60 -1.49 3.05
N ALA A 45 13.25 -0.58 2.14
CA ALA A 45 13.96 0.68 1.95
C ALA A 45 13.87 1.57 3.21
N ALA A 46 12.69 1.65 3.82
CA ALA A 46 12.47 2.44 5.02
C ALA A 46 13.31 1.94 6.21
N PHE A 47 13.46 0.63 6.37
CA PHE A 47 14.27 0.04 7.44
C PHE A 47 15.77 0.09 7.17
N SER A 48 16.20 -0.13 5.93
CA SER A 48 17.63 -0.21 5.59
C SER A 48 18.26 1.15 5.32
N LEU A 49 17.58 2.03 4.62
CA LEU A 49 18.11 3.31 4.14
C LEU A 49 17.56 4.51 4.91
N GLY A 50 16.38 4.35 5.53
CA GLY A 50 15.67 5.36 6.30
C GLY A 50 14.29 5.70 5.75
N PRO A 51 13.42 6.37 6.56
CA PRO A 51 11.99 6.56 6.24
C PRO A 51 11.74 7.32 4.93
N VAL A 52 12.58 8.28 4.58
CA VAL A 52 12.47 9.06 3.33
C VAL A 52 12.68 8.18 2.09
N TYR A 53 13.55 7.16 2.20
CA TYR A 53 13.79 6.25 1.08
C TYR A 53 12.60 5.30 0.83
N GLY A 54 11.82 4.99 1.86
CA GLY A 54 10.52 4.33 1.68
C GLY A 54 9.61 5.14 0.77
N ILE A 55 9.43 6.43 1.03
CA ILE A 55 8.65 7.34 0.18
C ILE A 55 9.20 7.40 -1.25
N VAL A 56 10.54 7.46 -1.41
CA VAL A 56 11.17 7.50 -2.73
C VAL A 56 10.84 6.24 -3.53
N VAL A 57 10.92 5.06 -2.90
CA VAL A 57 10.57 3.78 -3.55
C VAL A 57 9.08 3.75 -3.92
N THR A 58 8.20 4.17 -3.00
CA THR A 58 6.76 4.29 -3.25
C THR A 58 6.47 5.20 -4.45
N PHE A 59 7.11 6.36 -4.50
CA PHE A 59 6.95 7.30 -5.62
C PHE A 59 7.41 6.69 -6.95
N LEU A 60 8.61 6.13 -6.97
CA LEU A 60 9.20 5.59 -8.19
C LEU A 60 8.43 4.38 -8.73
N LYS A 61 7.94 3.46 -7.86
CA LYS A 61 7.15 2.32 -8.33
C LYS A 61 5.85 2.77 -9.00
N ASN A 62 5.13 3.71 -8.37
CA ASN A 62 3.88 4.22 -8.92
C ASN A 62 4.10 5.03 -10.20
N LEU A 63 5.18 5.81 -10.27
CA LEU A 63 5.58 6.53 -11.48
C LEU A 63 5.91 5.56 -12.63
N LEU A 64 6.73 4.53 -12.36
CA LEU A 64 7.06 3.51 -13.35
C LEU A 64 5.81 2.77 -13.84
N PHE A 65 4.91 2.41 -12.93
CA PHE A 65 3.66 1.75 -13.27
C PHE A 65 2.79 2.64 -14.17
N SER A 66 2.62 3.90 -13.79
CA SER A 66 1.83 4.88 -14.55
C SER A 66 2.36 5.12 -15.96
N VAL A 67 3.71 5.18 -16.11
CA VAL A 67 4.36 5.48 -17.40
C VAL A 67 4.42 4.25 -18.31
N LEU A 68 4.74 3.07 -17.75
CA LEU A 68 5.01 1.87 -18.56
C LEU A 68 3.76 1.00 -18.78
N HIS A 69 2.89 0.89 -17.79
CA HIS A 69 1.66 0.09 -17.88
C HIS A 69 0.45 0.97 -18.25
N GLY A 70 0.50 2.26 -17.94
CA GLY A 70 -0.65 3.14 -18.02
C GLY A 70 -1.55 3.03 -16.80
N THR A 71 -2.70 3.69 -16.83
CA THR A 71 -3.66 3.69 -15.72
C THR A 71 -5.01 3.14 -16.15
N SER A 72 -5.60 2.30 -15.31
CA SER A 72 -7.00 1.88 -15.39
C SER A 72 -7.91 2.65 -14.43
N SER A 73 -7.35 3.57 -13.64
CA SER A 73 -8.01 4.30 -12.55
C SER A 73 -7.95 5.83 -12.71
N ALA A 74 -7.65 6.33 -13.92
CA ALA A 74 -7.41 7.76 -14.19
C ALA A 74 -6.38 8.38 -13.20
N TYR A 75 -5.34 7.61 -12.87
CA TYR A 75 -4.26 7.94 -11.91
C TYR A 75 -4.68 8.06 -10.44
N VAL A 76 -5.96 7.86 -10.13
CA VAL A 76 -6.47 7.95 -8.75
C VAL A 76 -6.01 6.77 -7.90
N GLY A 77 -5.97 5.57 -8.48
CA GLY A 77 -5.46 4.37 -7.83
C GLY A 77 -3.97 4.47 -7.51
N GLU A 78 -3.18 4.96 -8.46
CA GLU A 78 -1.73 5.16 -8.30
C GLU A 78 -1.44 6.24 -7.25
N LEU A 79 -2.23 7.33 -7.23
CA LEU A 79 -2.15 8.35 -6.18
C LEU A 79 -2.52 7.77 -4.81
N PHE A 80 -3.58 6.96 -4.73
CA PHE A 80 -3.95 6.26 -3.50
C PHE A 80 -2.82 5.36 -3.01
N ASN A 81 -2.25 4.52 -3.88
CA ASN A 81 -1.12 3.65 -3.56
C ASN A 81 0.11 4.45 -3.10
N PHE A 82 0.41 5.57 -3.77
CA PHE A 82 1.51 6.44 -3.37
C PHE A 82 1.32 7.02 -1.97
N VAL A 83 0.14 7.56 -1.66
CA VAL A 83 -0.13 8.17 -0.35
C VAL A 83 -0.14 7.10 0.74
N MET A 84 -0.84 6.00 0.53
CA MET A 84 -0.96 4.92 1.51
C MET A 84 0.37 4.22 1.77
N GLY A 85 1.12 3.87 0.72
CA GLY A 85 2.46 3.28 0.83
C GLY A 85 3.46 4.24 1.51
N SER A 86 3.37 5.55 1.22
CA SER A 86 4.20 6.56 1.90
C SER A 86 3.89 6.64 3.38
N VAL A 87 2.62 6.64 3.78
CA VAL A 87 2.21 6.60 5.19
C VAL A 87 2.74 5.35 5.87
N PHE A 88 2.58 4.19 5.23
CA PHE A 88 3.04 2.91 5.75
C PHE A 88 4.55 2.88 5.95
N SER A 89 5.31 3.08 4.88
CA SER A 89 6.77 2.96 4.90
C SER A 89 7.45 4.05 5.75
N PHE A 90 6.95 5.30 5.68
CA PHE A 90 7.49 6.39 6.49
C PHE A 90 7.27 6.17 7.98
N SER A 91 6.04 5.83 8.39
CA SER A 91 5.71 5.59 9.80
C SER A 91 6.54 4.44 10.38
N ALA A 92 6.62 3.32 9.65
CA ALA A 92 7.42 2.18 10.04
C ALA A 92 8.90 2.52 10.17
N GLY A 93 9.46 3.18 9.16
CA GLY A 93 10.87 3.59 9.16
C GLY A 93 11.20 4.64 10.22
N TYR A 94 10.29 5.58 10.47
CA TYR A 94 10.49 6.63 11.47
C TYR A 94 10.53 6.07 12.90
N ILE A 95 9.61 5.16 13.24
CA ILE A 95 9.59 4.49 14.55
C ILE A 95 10.84 3.63 14.71
N TYR A 96 11.20 2.87 13.67
CA TYR A 96 12.41 2.05 13.67
C TYR A 96 13.68 2.88 13.82
N ALA A 97 13.77 4.04 13.17
CA ALA A 97 14.93 4.93 13.29
C ALA A 97 15.19 5.42 14.72
N ARG A 98 14.12 5.54 15.53
CA ARG A 98 14.21 5.91 16.94
C ARG A 98 14.54 4.72 17.86
N ASN A 99 14.17 3.52 17.46
CA ASN A 99 14.43 2.31 18.22
C ASN A 99 14.88 1.21 17.26
N LYS A 100 16.18 1.16 16.98
CA LYS A 100 16.82 0.19 16.06
C LYS A 100 16.91 -1.21 16.67
N SER A 101 15.76 -1.80 16.95
CA SER A 101 15.62 -3.15 17.45
C SER A 101 14.59 -3.94 16.64
N ARG A 102 14.59 -5.27 16.74
CA ARG A 102 13.55 -6.10 16.12
C ARG A 102 12.15 -5.73 16.62
N LYS A 103 12.01 -5.40 17.90
CA LYS A 103 10.76 -4.92 18.48
C LYS A 103 10.36 -3.56 17.89
N GLY A 104 11.32 -2.63 17.74
CA GLY A 104 11.08 -1.33 17.12
C GLY A 104 10.63 -1.45 15.67
N ALA A 105 11.23 -2.35 14.89
CA ALA A 105 10.82 -2.65 13.52
C ALA A 105 9.39 -3.22 13.47
N LEU A 106 9.07 -4.18 14.34
CA LEU A 106 7.73 -4.78 14.39
C LEU A 106 6.66 -3.75 14.80
N ILE A 107 6.91 -3.00 15.88
CA ILE A 107 6.00 -1.95 16.34
C ILE A 107 5.80 -0.91 15.23
N GLY A 108 6.89 -0.45 14.62
CA GLY A 108 6.83 0.52 13.52
C GLY A 108 6.01 0.02 12.34
N ALA A 109 6.21 -1.23 11.93
CA ALA A 109 5.49 -1.85 10.84
C ALA A 109 3.99 -2.02 11.15
N VAL A 110 3.64 -2.49 12.35
CA VAL A 110 2.23 -2.65 12.78
C VAL A 110 1.53 -1.29 12.88
N VAL A 111 2.19 -0.29 13.47
CA VAL A 111 1.66 1.08 13.55
C VAL A 111 1.50 1.68 12.16
N GLY A 112 2.47 1.48 11.26
CA GLY A 112 2.39 1.94 9.88
C GLY A 112 1.21 1.30 9.13
N ALA A 113 1.01 -0.02 9.26
CA ALA A 113 -0.13 -0.73 8.67
C ALA A 113 -1.47 -0.24 9.24
N ALA A 114 -1.54 0.01 10.54
CA ALA A 114 -2.74 0.54 11.18
C ALA A 114 -3.07 1.97 10.71
N LEU A 115 -2.05 2.85 10.63
CA LEU A 115 -2.22 4.22 10.11
C LEU A 115 -2.68 4.21 8.65
N MET A 116 -2.05 3.39 7.81
CA MET A 116 -2.45 3.21 6.41
C MET A 116 -3.91 2.75 6.32
N ALA A 117 -4.33 1.77 7.12
CA ALA A 117 -5.69 1.26 7.14
C ALA A 117 -6.71 2.32 7.57
N VAL A 118 -6.44 3.05 8.64
CA VAL A 118 -7.33 4.11 9.15
C VAL A 118 -7.43 5.26 8.14
N LEU A 119 -6.32 5.71 7.58
CA LEU A 119 -6.30 6.82 6.60
C LEU A 119 -6.87 6.41 5.23
N SER A 120 -6.90 5.11 4.92
CA SER A 120 -7.53 4.63 3.69
C SER A 120 -9.02 4.96 3.62
N VAL A 121 -9.72 4.98 4.76
CA VAL A 121 -11.16 5.27 4.81
C VAL A 121 -11.47 6.69 4.34
N PRO A 122 -10.95 7.77 4.98
CA PRO A 122 -11.24 9.13 4.53
C PRO A 122 -10.69 9.41 3.13
N PHE A 123 -9.54 8.85 2.75
CA PHE A 123 -8.99 9.06 1.43
C PHE A 123 -9.84 8.42 0.31
N ASN A 124 -10.31 7.21 0.54
CA ASN A 124 -11.26 6.56 -0.35
C ASN A 124 -12.58 7.34 -0.43
N TYR A 125 -13.13 7.72 0.73
CA TYR A 125 -14.41 8.41 0.81
C TYR A 125 -14.41 9.78 0.11
N LEU A 126 -13.35 10.58 0.31
CA LEU A 126 -13.28 11.96 -0.17
C LEU A 126 -12.70 12.08 -1.58
N LEU A 127 -11.84 11.15 -2.01
CA LEU A 127 -11.12 11.28 -3.27
C LEU A 127 -11.39 10.12 -4.23
N VAL A 128 -11.11 8.87 -3.82
CA VAL A 128 -11.07 7.74 -4.77
C VAL A 128 -12.45 7.44 -5.33
N TYR A 129 -13.46 7.26 -4.48
CA TYR A 129 -14.80 6.90 -4.94
C TYR A 129 -15.53 8.05 -5.65
N PRO A 130 -15.46 9.32 -5.18
CA PRO A 130 -15.96 10.43 -5.97
C PRO A 130 -15.28 10.56 -7.34
N ALA A 131 -13.97 10.33 -7.41
CA ALA A 131 -13.27 10.34 -8.70
C ALA A 131 -13.75 9.20 -9.63
N TYR A 132 -14.03 8.02 -9.10
CA TYR A 132 -14.59 6.93 -9.90
C TYR A 132 -15.97 7.25 -10.44
N VAL A 133 -16.83 7.90 -9.66
CA VAL A 133 -18.14 8.38 -10.14
C VAL A 133 -17.97 9.37 -11.29
N VAL A 134 -17.06 10.33 -11.17
CA VAL A 134 -16.83 11.37 -12.18
C VAL A 134 -16.12 10.83 -13.42
N CYS A 135 -15.04 10.06 -13.24
CA CYS A 135 -14.19 9.62 -14.36
C CYS A 135 -14.77 8.44 -15.13
N TYR A 136 -15.50 7.53 -14.46
CA TYR A 136 -16.05 6.33 -15.07
C TYR A 136 -17.57 6.37 -15.23
N GLY A 137 -18.24 7.39 -14.71
CA GLY A 137 -19.69 7.46 -14.71
C GLY A 137 -20.38 6.33 -13.94
N LEU A 138 -19.65 5.70 -12.99
CA LEU A 138 -20.19 4.64 -12.14
C LEU A 138 -21.05 5.27 -11.04
N PRO A 139 -22.39 5.01 -11.00
CA PRO A 139 -23.22 5.51 -9.92
C PRO A 139 -22.73 4.99 -8.57
N LEU A 140 -22.77 5.84 -7.54
CA LEU A 140 -22.36 5.44 -6.19
C LEU A 140 -23.16 4.22 -5.68
N ASP A 141 -24.45 4.15 -6.03
CA ASP A 141 -25.33 3.03 -5.68
C ASP A 141 -24.87 1.70 -6.30
N ALA A 142 -24.29 1.74 -7.51
CA ALA A 142 -23.73 0.55 -8.15
C ALA A 142 -22.47 0.06 -7.39
N ILE A 143 -21.64 1.00 -6.92
CA ILE A 143 -20.47 0.69 -6.11
C ILE A 143 -20.90 0.08 -4.76
N ILE A 144 -21.87 0.69 -4.07
CA ILE A 144 -22.43 0.16 -2.81
C ILE A 144 -23.05 -1.21 -3.05
N GLY A 145 -23.76 -1.40 -4.18
CA GLY A 145 -24.35 -2.69 -4.56
C GLY A 145 -23.35 -3.82 -4.66
N MET A 146 -22.12 -3.56 -5.11
CA MET A 146 -21.05 -4.56 -5.15
C MET A 146 -20.64 -5.02 -3.74
N TYR A 147 -20.64 -4.12 -2.74
CA TYR A 147 -20.39 -4.46 -1.35
C TYR A 147 -21.60 -5.18 -0.71
N GLN A 148 -22.82 -4.79 -1.07
CA GLN A 148 -24.04 -5.43 -0.61
C GLN A 148 -24.18 -6.87 -1.11
N ALA A 149 -23.60 -7.19 -2.27
CA ALA A 149 -23.53 -8.54 -2.77
C ALA A 149 -22.74 -9.47 -1.84
N ILE A 150 -21.80 -8.92 -1.04
CA ILE A 150 -21.01 -9.66 -0.05
C ILE A 150 -21.69 -9.59 1.32
N LEU A 151 -22.13 -8.40 1.72
CA LEU A 151 -22.81 -8.16 3.01
C LEU A 151 -24.01 -7.22 2.80
N PRO A 152 -25.25 -7.75 2.76
CA PRO A 152 -26.46 -6.95 2.47
C PRO A 152 -26.72 -5.77 3.43
N SER A 153 -26.15 -5.80 4.64
CA SER A 153 -26.29 -4.71 5.64
C SER A 153 -25.39 -3.48 5.37
N SER A 154 -24.61 -3.51 4.29
CA SER A 154 -23.71 -2.41 3.88
C SER A 154 -24.48 -1.35 3.10
N ASP A 155 -25.23 -0.50 3.77
CA ASP A 155 -26.17 0.47 3.22
C ASP A 155 -25.55 1.85 2.90
N SER A 156 -24.32 2.09 3.29
CA SER A 156 -23.63 3.36 3.05
C SER A 156 -22.15 3.17 2.69
N LEU A 157 -21.61 4.10 1.90
CA LEU A 157 -20.20 4.03 1.48
C LEU A 157 -19.25 3.99 2.68
N ILE A 158 -19.49 4.80 3.71
CA ILE A 158 -18.63 4.82 4.91
C ILE A 158 -18.63 3.49 5.64
N LYS A 159 -19.77 2.80 5.70
CA LYS A 159 -19.88 1.45 6.24
C LYS A 159 -19.09 0.44 5.41
N CYS A 160 -19.23 0.49 4.08
CA CYS A 160 -18.46 -0.36 3.16
C CYS A 160 -16.97 -0.19 3.38
N LEU A 161 -16.48 1.05 3.42
CA LEU A 161 -15.07 1.35 3.61
C LEU A 161 -14.54 0.89 4.98
N THR A 162 -15.33 1.08 6.04
CA THR A 162 -14.91 0.70 7.40
C THR A 162 -14.93 -0.81 7.61
N ILE A 163 -15.91 -1.51 7.04
CA ILE A 163 -16.06 -2.97 7.24
C ILE A 163 -15.14 -3.76 6.31
N PHE A 164 -14.92 -3.29 5.08
CA PHE A 164 -14.19 -4.04 4.07
C PHE A 164 -12.79 -3.45 3.78
N ASN A 165 -12.72 -2.19 3.35
CA ASN A 165 -11.46 -1.60 2.89
C ASN A 165 -10.44 -1.43 4.02
N MET A 166 -10.87 -0.96 5.20
CA MET A 166 -9.97 -0.75 6.32
C MET A 166 -9.32 -2.05 6.82
N PRO A 167 -10.07 -3.14 7.13
CA PRO A 167 -9.47 -4.42 7.51
C PRO A 167 -8.63 -5.04 6.39
N PHE A 168 -9.07 -4.91 5.13
CA PHE A 168 -8.33 -5.42 3.98
C PHE A 168 -6.98 -4.71 3.82
N THR A 169 -6.97 -3.38 3.92
CA THR A 169 -5.74 -2.58 3.86
C THR A 169 -4.79 -2.91 5.00
N PHE A 170 -5.32 -3.11 6.21
CA PHE A 170 -4.53 -3.58 7.34
C PHE A 170 -3.94 -4.97 7.09
N PHE A 171 -4.74 -5.90 6.60
CA PHE A 171 -4.29 -7.25 6.26
C PHE A 171 -3.20 -7.23 5.19
N LYS A 172 -3.36 -6.42 4.13
CA LYS A 172 -2.34 -6.21 3.10
C LYS A 172 -1.02 -5.75 3.73
N GLY A 173 -1.06 -4.69 4.54
CA GLY A 173 0.12 -4.19 5.23
C GLY A 173 0.77 -5.24 6.14
N MET A 174 -0.02 -6.02 6.87
CA MET A 174 0.51 -7.09 7.73
C MET A 174 1.13 -8.24 6.94
N LEU A 175 0.61 -8.56 5.76
CA LEU A 175 1.24 -9.52 4.86
C LEU A 175 2.63 -9.04 4.43
N ASP A 176 2.76 -7.78 4.04
CA ASP A 176 4.06 -7.18 3.70
C ASP A 176 5.02 -7.17 4.90
N VAL A 177 4.52 -6.94 6.11
CA VAL A 177 5.31 -7.02 7.36
C VAL A 177 5.86 -8.43 7.56
N VAL A 178 5.03 -9.45 7.46
CA VAL A 178 5.45 -10.84 7.63
C VAL A 178 6.50 -11.21 6.58
N LEU A 179 6.27 -10.90 5.32
CA LEU A 179 7.22 -11.14 4.24
C LEU A 179 8.53 -10.38 4.45
N CYS A 180 8.45 -9.11 4.87
CA CYS A 180 9.63 -8.29 5.18
C CYS A 180 10.51 -8.97 6.24
N PHE A 181 9.93 -9.44 7.35
CA PHE A 181 10.69 -10.10 8.40
C PHE A 181 11.30 -11.44 7.96
N LEU A 182 10.63 -12.16 7.06
CA LEU A 182 11.14 -13.42 6.52
C LEU A 182 12.36 -13.19 5.60
N ILE A 183 12.30 -12.17 4.74
CA ILE A 183 13.34 -11.95 3.72
C ILE A 183 14.43 -10.94 4.15
N TYR A 184 14.21 -10.15 5.20
CA TYR A 184 15.16 -9.12 5.62
C TYR A 184 16.51 -9.71 6.00
N LYS A 185 16.52 -10.84 6.72
CA LYS A 185 17.76 -11.47 7.17
C LYS A 185 18.68 -11.88 6.01
N PRO A 186 18.22 -12.59 4.96
CA PRO A 186 19.05 -12.90 3.80
C PRO A 186 19.43 -11.68 2.97
N LEU A 187 18.61 -10.63 2.92
CA LEU A 187 18.88 -9.42 2.14
C LEU A 187 19.75 -8.38 2.86
N SER A 188 19.82 -8.44 4.19
CA SER A 188 20.58 -7.49 5.01
C SER A 188 22.03 -7.25 4.54
N PRO A 189 22.82 -8.25 4.13
CA PRO A 189 24.17 -8.03 3.62
C PRO A 189 24.23 -7.22 2.33
N LEU A 190 23.17 -7.25 1.50
CA LEU A 190 23.09 -6.48 0.27
C LEU A 190 22.63 -5.02 0.52
N LEU A 191 21.80 -4.83 1.54
CA LEU A 191 21.21 -3.53 1.88
C LEU A 191 22.17 -2.62 2.66
N HIS A 192 23.17 -3.18 3.35
CA HIS A 192 24.07 -2.46 4.25
C HIS A 192 25.55 -2.43 3.81
N LYS A 193 25.86 -2.94 2.62
CA LYS A 193 27.18 -2.77 1.98
C LYS A 193 27.29 -1.37 1.34
#